data_a39efee245ebc53db3f14f896651130f
#
_entry.id   a39efee245ebc53db3f14f896651130f
#
_cell.length_a   1.000
_cell.length_b   1.000
_cell.length_c   1.000
_cell.angle_alpha   90.00
_cell.angle_beta   90.00
_cell.angle_gamma   90.00
#
_symmetry.space_group_name_H-M   'P 1'
#
loop_
_entity.id
_entity.type
_entity.pdbx_description
1 polymer ?
#
loop_
_entity_poly.entity_id
_entity_poly.type
_entity_poly.pdbx_seq_one_letter_code
_entity_poly.pdbx_strand_id
1 'polypeptide(L)'
;MAGEELVALAAGLAVVIPGIMAAHGVGLAGVAAAAVSAEDPKKFSKLFVLQVMPGTQGIYGFVAAFLIMFVVYPKLATTGVAGLLILLAALPAILQGFTSHTQGKVAVAGISAVAKRPEVFGQSMMYVVTVELYAILGLLATILFLTSIHAL
;
A
#
# COMPACT_ATOMS: atom_id res chain seq x y z
N MET A 1 -10.54 1.83 28.33
CA MET A 1 -10.81 0.47 27.80
C MET A 1 -11.40 0.52 26.39
N ALA A 2 -12.62 0.99 26.15
CA ALA A 2 -13.19 1.03 24.78
C ALA A 2 -12.36 1.86 23.76
N GLY A 3 -11.66 2.89 24.21
CA GLY A 3 -10.79 3.68 23.34
C GLY A 3 -9.52 2.95 22.90
N GLU A 4 -8.90 2.19 23.79
CA GLU A 4 -7.67 1.43 23.52
C GLU A 4 -7.92 0.29 22.54
N GLU A 5 -9.06 -0.40 22.69
CA GLU A 5 -9.48 -1.47 21.78
C GLU A 5 -9.67 -0.95 20.35
N LEU A 6 -10.27 0.23 20.18
CA LEU A 6 -10.45 0.85 18.88
C LEU A 6 -9.12 1.29 18.25
N VAL A 7 -8.15 1.73 19.06
CA VAL A 7 -6.81 2.07 18.54
C VAL A 7 -6.07 0.82 18.10
N ALA A 8 -6.15 -0.27 18.87
CA ALA A 8 -5.57 -1.55 18.48
C ALA A 8 -6.22 -2.10 17.20
N LEU A 9 -7.55 -1.98 17.09
CA LEU A 9 -8.28 -2.34 15.87
C LEU A 9 -7.85 -1.50 14.67
N ALA A 10 -7.70 -0.18 14.84
CA ALA A 10 -7.22 0.71 13.77
C ALA A 10 -5.85 0.29 13.24
N ALA A 11 -4.91 0.01 14.13
CA ALA A 11 -3.57 -0.46 13.77
C ALA A 11 -3.62 -1.83 13.08
N GLY A 12 -4.40 -2.78 13.62
CA GLY A 12 -4.56 -4.10 13.02
C GLY A 12 -5.13 -4.04 11.60
N LEU A 13 -6.20 -3.27 11.39
CA LEU A 13 -6.80 -3.10 10.07
C LEU A 13 -5.85 -2.39 9.09
N ALA A 14 -5.06 -1.42 9.57
CA ALA A 14 -4.09 -0.71 8.75
C ALA A 14 -2.95 -1.62 8.23
N VAL A 15 -2.61 -2.70 8.92
CA VAL A 15 -1.67 -3.72 8.42
C VAL A 15 -2.36 -4.72 7.51
N VAL A 16 -3.46 -5.31 8.00
CA VAL A 16 -4.03 -6.53 7.40
C VAL A 16 -4.67 -6.24 6.05
N ILE A 17 -5.49 -5.19 5.95
CA ILE A 17 -6.21 -4.91 4.69
C ILE A 17 -5.26 -4.51 3.55
N PRO A 18 -4.36 -3.51 3.72
CA PRO A 18 -3.40 -3.20 2.67
C PRO A 18 -2.43 -4.35 2.38
N GLY A 19 -2.05 -5.14 3.39
CA GLY A 19 -1.18 -6.29 3.23
C GLY A 19 -1.78 -7.38 2.34
N ILE A 20 -3.04 -7.75 2.56
CA ILE A 20 -3.76 -8.72 1.73
C ILE A 20 -3.91 -8.19 0.29
N MET A 21 -4.27 -6.91 0.15
CA MET A 21 -4.44 -6.30 -1.17
C MET A 21 -3.11 -6.16 -1.92
N ALA A 22 -2.02 -5.84 -1.20
CA ALA A 22 -0.67 -5.79 -1.75
C ALA A 22 -0.23 -7.18 -2.25
N ALA A 23 -0.45 -8.23 -1.46
CA ALA A 23 -0.16 -9.60 -1.87
C ALA A 23 -0.94 -9.99 -3.12
N HIS A 24 -2.22 -9.59 -3.20
CA HIS A 24 -3.04 -9.84 -4.39
C HIS A 24 -2.50 -9.11 -5.63
N GLY A 25 -2.17 -7.83 -5.53
CA GLY A 25 -1.62 -7.04 -6.64
C GLY A 25 -0.27 -7.57 -7.14
N VAL A 26 0.64 -7.88 -6.21
CA VAL A 26 1.95 -8.49 -6.51
C VAL A 26 1.78 -9.88 -7.13
N GLY A 27 0.82 -10.66 -6.64
CA GLY A 27 0.51 -11.98 -7.17
C GLY A 27 0.02 -11.94 -8.62
N LEU A 28 -0.89 -11.01 -8.95
CA LEU A 28 -1.34 -10.80 -10.32
C LEU A 28 -0.17 -10.51 -11.27
N ALA A 29 0.68 -9.55 -10.91
CA ALA A 29 1.84 -9.19 -11.70
C ALA A 29 2.88 -10.31 -11.74
N GLY A 30 3.04 -11.05 -10.63
CA GLY A 30 3.97 -12.17 -10.49
C GLY A 30 3.68 -13.32 -11.45
N VAL A 31 2.42 -13.68 -11.61
CA VAL A 31 2.00 -14.72 -12.59
C VAL A 31 2.42 -14.34 -14.01
N ALA A 32 2.17 -13.08 -14.42
CA ALA A 32 2.58 -12.60 -15.73
C ALA A 32 4.10 -12.54 -15.89
N ALA A 33 4.82 -12.05 -14.86
CA ALA A 33 6.28 -11.95 -14.88
C ALA A 33 6.94 -13.34 -14.96
N ALA A 34 6.43 -14.32 -14.24
CA ALA A 34 6.94 -15.69 -14.26
C ALA A 34 6.80 -16.32 -15.66
N ALA A 35 5.65 -16.14 -16.30
CA ALA A 35 5.42 -16.66 -17.66
C ALA A 35 6.44 -16.07 -18.66
N VAL A 36 6.64 -14.75 -18.63
CA VAL A 36 7.61 -14.09 -19.54
C VAL A 36 9.06 -14.47 -19.20
N SER A 37 9.39 -14.64 -17.92
CA SER A 37 10.74 -15.05 -17.49
C SER A 37 11.08 -16.48 -17.91
N ALA A 38 10.09 -17.35 -18.05
CA ALA A 38 10.28 -18.71 -18.56
C ALA A 38 10.68 -18.71 -20.05
N GLU A 39 10.17 -17.74 -20.83
CA GLU A 39 10.50 -17.59 -22.25
C GLU A 39 11.84 -16.85 -22.45
N ASP A 40 12.10 -15.80 -21.67
CA ASP A 40 13.31 -14.98 -21.76
C ASP A 40 13.79 -14.52 -20.36
N PRO A 41 14.68 -15.31 -19.72
CA PRO A 41 15.21 -14.97 -18.39
C PRO A 41 15.98 -13.65 -18.32
N LYS A 42 16.48 -13.13 -19.46
CA LYS A 42 17.22 -11.86 -19.51
C LYS A 42 16.35 -10.65 -19.17
N LYS A 43 15.03 -10.79 -19.28
CA LYS A 43 14.06 -9.73 -18.94
C LYS A 43 13.75 -9.63 -17.45
N PHE A 44 14.20 -10.59 -16.61
CA PHE A 44 13.84 -10.72 -15.21
C PHE A 44 13.88 -9.39 -14.44
N SER A 45 14.97 -8.63 -14.51
CA SER A 45 15.13 -7.40 -13.74
C SER A 45 14.05 -6.36 -14.04
N LYS A 46 13.65 -6.19 -15.30
CA LYS A 46 12.59 -5.27 -15.69
C LYS A 46 11.21 -5.75 -15.25
N LEU A 47 10.97 -7.06 -15.37
CA LEU A 47 9.72 -7.67 -14.97
C LEU A 47 9.53 -7.63 -13.44
N PHE A 48 10.61 -7.92 -12.69
CA PHE A 48 10.60 -7.91 -11.24
C PHE A 48 10.26 -6.53 -10.67
N VAL A 49 10.82 -5.46 -11.24
CA VAL A 49 10.48 -4.09 -10.80
C VAL A 49 9.00 -3.79 -10.99
N LEU A 50 8.42 -4.15 -12.15
CA LEU A 50 6.98 -3.97 -12.39
C LEU A 50 6.12 -4.83 -11.45
N GLN A 51 6.59 -6.05 -11.15
CA GLN A 51 5.87 -6.99 -10.27
C GLN A 51 5.77 -6.49 -8.84
N VAL A 52 6.83 -5.92 -8.27
CA VAL A 52 6.86 -5.57 -6.84
C VAL A 52 6.13 -4.27 -6.51
N MET A 53 5.93 -3.40 -7.49
CA MET A 53 5.29 -2.09 -7.29
C MET A 53 3.92 -2.18 -6.59
N PRO A 54 3.01 -3.09 -6.93
CA PRO A 54 1.74 -3.22 -6.21
C PRO A 54 1.86 -3.65 -4.75
N GLY A 55 3.07 -3.91 -4.24
CA GLY A 55 3.35 -4.27 -2.85
C GLY A 55 3.48 -3.07 -1.91
N THR A 56 3.71 -1.88 -2.43
CA THR A 56 3.97 -0.66 -1.65
C THR A 56 2.79 -0.26 -0.77
N GLN A 57 1.56 -0.56 -1.17
CA GLN A 57 0.36 -0.32 -0.37
C GLN A 57 0.39 -1.03 0.98
N GLY A 58 0.94 -2.25 1.02
CA GLY A 58 1.15 -2.99 2.28
C GLY A 58 2.15 -2.27 3.19
N ILE A 59 3.21 -1.72 2.61
CA ILE A 59 4.22 -0.94 3.36
C ILE A 59 3.59 0.33 3.94
N TYR A 60 2.77 1.06 3.17
CA TYR A 60 2.09 2.27 3.65
C TYR A 60 1.11 1.96 4.78
N GLY A 61 0.36 0.85 4.68
CA GLY A 61 -0.49 0.37 5.75
C GLY A 61 0.30 0.04 7.02
N PHE A 62 1.44 -0.63 6.88
CA PHE A 62 2.34 -0.93 8.00
C PHE A 62 2.89 0.34 8.65
N VAL A 63 3.31 1.34 7.86
CA VAL A 63 3.77 2.63 8.40
C VAL A 63 2.67 3.33 9.19
N ALA A 64 1.44 3.35 8.69
CA ALA A 64 0.30 3.91 9.42
C ALA A 64 0.06 3.18 10.73
N ALA A 65 0.07 1.85 10.74
CA ALA A 65 -0.07 1.05 11.94
C ALA A 65 1.06 1.29 12.95
N PHE A 66 2.29 1.40 12.47
CA PHE A 66 3.45 1.74 13.30
C PHE A 66 3.26 3.08 14.00
N LEU A 67 2.85 4.12 13.27
CA LEU A 67 2.55 5.43 13.86
C LEU A 67 1.45 5.35 14.92
N ILE A 68 0.38 4.62 14.65
CA ILE A 68 -0.74 4.44 15.58
C ILE A 68 -0.26 3.73 16.86
N MET A 69 0.50 2.65 16.76
CA MET A 69 0.91 1.85 17.92
C MET A 69 2.04 2.47 18.74
N PHE A 70 3.01 3.08 18.08
CA PHE A 70 4.23 3.55 18.76
C PHE A 70 4.28 5.05 19.02
N VAL A 71 3.45 5.85 18.35
CA VAL A 71 3.40 7.30 18.56
C VAL A 71 2.08 7.74 19.19
N VAL A 72 0.95 7.27 18.66
CA VAL A 72 -0.38 7.68 19.09
C VAL A 72 -0.80 6.96 20.39
N TYR A 73 -0.71 5.63 20.41
CA TYR A 73 -1.17 4.81 21.52
C TYR A 73 -0.55 5.18 22.89
N PRO A 74 0.78 5.42 23.01
CA PRO A 74 1.37 5.82 24.28
C PRO A 74 0.87 7.17 24.81
N LYS A 75 0.41 8.05 23.93
CA LYS A 75 -0.09 9.39 24.26
C LYS A 75 -1.60 9.41 24.55
N LEU A 76 -2.32 8.31 24.34
CA LEU A 76 -3.78 8.27 24.41
C LEU A 76 -4.34 8.76 25.74
N ALA A 77 -3.71 8.38 26.85
CA ALA A 77 -4.13 8.77 28.20
C ALA A 77 -3.94 10.28 28.48
N THR A 78 -2.98 10.92 27.82
CA THR A 78 -2.62 12.34 28.01
C THR A 78 -3.35 13.27 27.05
N THR A 79 -3.63 12.81 25.83
CA THR A 79 -4.32 13.62 24.82
C THR A 79 -5.82 13.64 24.96
N GLY A 80 -6.41 12.62 25.63
CA GLY A 80 -7.85 12.46 25.76
C GLY A 80 -8.59 12.23 24.44
N VAL A 81 -7.88 11.94 23.35
CA VAL A 81 -8.47 11.69 22.02
C VAL A 81 -9.25 10.38 22.04
N ALA A 82 -10.49 10.41 21.56
CA ALA A 82 -11.31 9.20 21.49
C ALA A 82 -10.73 8.20 20.49
N GLY A 83 -10.66 6.91 20.88
CA GLY A 83 -10.16 5.83 20.01
C GLY A 83 -10.92 5.73 18.68
N LEU A 84 -12.21 6.10 18.65
CA LEU A 84 -13.01 6.17 17.43
C LEU A 84 -12.45 7.20 16.43
N LEU A 85 -11.98 8.35 16.88
CA LEU A 85 -11.39 9.36 16.02
C LEU A 85 -10.09 8.84 15.39
N ILE A 86 -9.30 8.07 16.14
CA ILE A 86 -8.07 7.44 15.62
C ILE A 86 -8.42 6.40 14.57
N LEU A 87 -9.43 5.58 14.80
CA LEU A 87 -9.92 4.61 13.81
C LEU A 87 -10.39 5.30 12.53
N LEU A 88 -11.16 6.38 12.65
CA LEU A 88 -11.62 7.15 11.49
C LEU A 88 -10.45 7.82 10.75
N ALA A 89 -9.46 8.34 11.47
CA ALA A 89 -8.24 8.92 10.88
C ALA A 89 -7.37 7.88 10.15
N ALA A 90 -7.45 6.61 10.53
CA ALA A 90 -6.73 5.51 9.89
C ALA A 90 -7.38 5.03 8.59
N LEU A 91 -8.66 5.33 8.35
CA LEU A 91 -9.40 4.82 7.18
C LEU A 91 -8.71 5.10 5.83
N PRO A 92 -8.13 6.28 5.56
CA PRO A 92 -7.45 6.50 4.28
C PRO A 92 -6.29 5.53 4.06
N ALA A 93 -5.46 5.26 5.10
CA ALA A 93 -4.37 4.29 5.00
C ALA A 93 -4.86 2.84 4.90
N ILE A 94 -6.01 2.53 5.46
CA ILE A 94 -6.64 1.21 5.35
C ILE A 94 -7.17 1.01 3.92
N LEU A 95 -7.94 1.98 3.41
CA LEU A 95 -8.66 1.84 2.15
C LEU A 95 -7.76 2.02 0.91
N GLN A 96 -6.65 2.77 1.02
CA GLN A 96 -5.70 2.89 -0.07
C GLN A 96 -5.14 1.52 -0.54
N GLY A 97 -5.13 0.51 0.34
CA GLY A 97 -4.71 -0.85 -0.02
C GLY A 97 -5.41 -1.39 -1.27
N PHE A 98 -6.67 -1.04 -1.49
CA PHE A 98 -7.42 -1.48 -2.67
C PHE A 98 -6.84 -0.98 -4.00
N THR A 99 -6.05 0.10 -4.01
CA THR A 99 -5.36 0.58 -5.20
C THR A 99 -4.36 -0.43 -5.73
N SER A 100 -3.83 -1.33 -4.88
CA SER A 100 -2.90 -2.39 -5.26
C SER A 100 -3.47 -3.32 -6.33
N HIS A 101 -4.77 -3.68 -6.24
CA HIS A 101 -5.41 -4.51 -7.26
C HIS A 101 -5.37 -3.85 -8.65
N THR A 102 -5.69 -2.55 -8.71
CA THR A 102 -5.64 -1.78 -9.96
C THR A 102 -4.22 -1.64 -10.46
N GLN A 103 -3.28 -1.34 -9.57
CA GLN A 103 -1.86 -1.23 -9.92
C GLN A 103 -1.30 -2.57 -10.43
N GLY A 104 -1.70 -3.70 -9.82
CA GLY A 104 -1.34 -5.04 -10.29
C GLY A 104 -1.79 -5.31 -11.72
N LYS A 105 -3.01 -4.90 -12.08
CA LYS A 105 -3.51 -5.00 -13.47
C LYS A 105 -2.70 -4.16 -14.45
N VAL A 106 -2.35 -2.94 -14.06
CA VAL A 106 -1.50 -2.06 -14.89
C VAL A 106 -0.10 -2.66 -15.03
N ALA A 107 0.45 -3.25 -13.95
CA ALA A 107 1.73 -3.95 -13.99
C ALA A 107 1.70 -5.15 -14.94
N VAL A 108 0.64 -5.97 -14.92
CA VAL A 108 0.44 -7.08 -15.88
C VAL A 108 0.49 -6.59 -17.32
N ALA A 109 -0.21 -5.49 -17.64
CA ALA A 109 -0.18 -4.89 -18.97
C ALA A 109 1.23 -4.41 -19.34
N GLY A 110 1.93 -3.75 -18.40
CA GLY A 110 3.32 -3.31 -18.55
C GLY A 110 4.28 -4.48 -18.80
N ILE A 111 4.15 -5.57 -18.04
CA ILE A 111 4.92 -6.80 -18.20
C ILE A 111 4.70 -7.38 -19.61
N SER A 112 3.46 -7.44 -20.06
CA SER A 112 3.10 -7.92 -21.41
C SER A 112 3.68 -7.04 -22.52
N ALA A 113 3.75 -5.72 -22.29
CA ALA A 113 4.38 -4.78 -23.23
C ALA A 113 5.89 -4.99 -23.29
N VAL A 114 6.56 -5.11 -22.12
CA VAL A 114 8.01 -5.35 -22.00
C VAL A 114 8.40 -6.73 -22.56
N ALA A 115 7.53 -7.72 -22.48
CA ALA A 115 7.73 -9.02 -23.11
C ALA A 115 7.94 -8.90 -24.62
N LYS A 116 7.13 -8.07 -25.28
CA LYS A 116 7.19 -7.83 -26.74
C LYS A 116 8.28 -6.83 -27.11
N ARG A 117 8.45 -5.78 -26.31
CA ARG A 117 9.32 -4.63 -26.59
C ARG A 117 10.01 -4.15 -25.31
N PRO A 118 11.21 -4.67 -24.99
CA PRO A 118 11.92 -4.34 -23.74
C PRO A 118 12.25 -2.85 -23.56
N GLU A 119 12.26 -2.09 -24.64
CA GLU A 119 12.50 -0.65 -24.64
C GLU A 119 11.36 0.18 -24.04
N VAL A 120 10.13 -0.37 -23.95
CA VAL A 120 8.97 0.34 -23.36
C VAL A 120 8.88 0.20 -21.84
N PHE A 121 9.91 -0.34 -21.18
CA PHE A 121 9.92 -0.49 -19.72
C PHE A 121 9.67 0.83 -18.99
N GLY A 122 10.33 1.92 -19.42
CA GLY A 122 10.14 3.24 -18.81
C GLY A 122 8.70 3.73 -18.87
N GLN A 123 8.04 3.59 -20.02
CA GLN A 123 6.64 3.95 -20.20
C GLN A 123 5.72 3.08 -19.31
N SER A 124 6.00 1.78 -19.27
CA SER A 124 5.25 0.84 -18.41
C SER A 124 5.36 1.22 -16.94
N MET A 125 6.54 1.60 -16.47
CA MET A 125 6.75 2.10 -15.11
C MET A 125 5.95 3.38 -14.83
N MET A 126 5.93 4.33 -15.77
CA MET A 126 5.15 5.56 -15.58
C MET A 126 3.67 5.28 -15.38
N TYR A 127 3.08 4.34 -16.11
CA TYR A 127 1.68 3.95 -15.90
C TYR A 127 1.45 3.31 -14.52
N VAL A 128 2.35 2.47 -14.06
CA VAL A 128 2.26 1.85 -12.73
C VAL A 128 2.39 2.89 -11.62
N VAL A 129 3.34 3.83 -11.74
CA VAL A 129 3.58 4.89 -10.76
C VAL A 129 2.41 5.88 -10.66
N THR A 130 1.65 6.11 -11.74
CA THR A 130 0.46 6.98 -11.63
C THR A 130 -0.60 6.42 -10.69
N VAL A 131 -0.72 5.11 -10.55
CA VAL A 131 -1.63 4.48 -9.56
C VAL A 131 -1.06 4.59 -8.15
N GLU A 132 0.26 4.49 -8.00
CA GLU A 132 0.99 4.63 -6.72
C GLU A 132 0.65 5.93 -5.99
N LEU A 133 0.49 7.03 -6.72
CA LEU A 133 0.21 8.35 -6.13
C LEU A 133 -1.02 8.32 -5.20
N TYR A 134 -2.06 7.56 -5.55
CA TYR A 134 -3.28 7.46 -4.73
C TYR A 134 -3.05 6.71 -3.43
N ALA A 135 -2.15 5.75 -3.42
CA ALA A 135 -1.77 5.04 -2.20
C ALA A 135 -0.98 5.96 -1.26
N ILE A 136 -0.04 6.73 -1.79
CA ILE A 136 0.72 7.74 -1.03
C ILE A 136 -0.23 8.77 -0.43
N LEU A 137 -1.20 9.27 -1.19
CA LEU A 137 -2.21 10.20 -0.70
C LEU A 137 -3.03 9.62 0.46
N GLY A 138 -3.33 8.32 0.44
CA GLY A 138 -4.01 7.65 1.54
C GLY A 138 -3.20 7.66 2.84
N LEU A 139 -1.89 7.37 2.77
CA LEU A 139 -1.01 7.47 3.92
C LEU A 139 -0.90 8.90 4.44
N LEU A 140 -0.67 9.87 3.53
CA LEU A 140 -0.56 11.29 3.89
C LEU A 140 -1.85 11.82 4.54
N ALA A 141 -3.01 11.45 4.02
CA ALA A 141 -4.29 11.83 4.61
C ALA A 141 -4.44 11.30 6.04
N THR A 142 -4.04 10.04 6.30
CA THR A 142 -4.03 9.49 7.66
C THR A 142 -3.11 10.29 8.60
N ILE A 143 -1.89 10.62 8.16
CA ILE A 143 -0.95 11.43 8.96
C ILE A 143 -1.56 12.80 9.26
N LEU A 144 -2.13 13.48 8.25
CA LEU A 144 -2.77 14.78 8.42
C LEU A 144 -3.96 14.72 9.38
N PHE A 145 -4.80 13.68 9.30
CA PHE A 145 -5.94 13.53 10.20
C PHE A 145 -5.49 13.26 11.63
N LEU A 146 -4.52 12.36 11.84
CA LEU A 146 -3.95 12.11 13.17
C LEU A 146 -3.32 13.37 13.78
N THR A 147 -2.65 14.18 12.96
CA THR A 147 -2.09 15.46 13.40
C THR A 147 -3.19 16.47 13.75
N SER A 148 -4.25 16.56 12.92
CA SER A 148 -5.34 17.53 13.13
C SER A 148 -6.16 17.28 14.39
N ILE A 149 -6.24 16.02 14.85
CA ILE A 149 -6.89 15.66 16.12
C ILE A 149 -5.93 15.66 17.31
N HIS A 150 -4.71 16.19 17.14
CA HIS A 150 -3.67 16.23 18.16
C HIS A 150 -3.27 14.85 18.72
N ALA A 151 -3.37 13.79 17.92
CA ALA A 151 -2.97 12.44 18.27
C ALA A 151 -1.50 12.15 17.97
N LEU A 152 -0.89 12.87 17.01
CA LEU A 152 0.52 12.80 16.68
C LEU A 152 1.34 13.89 17.36
#